data_e35760586d6351f0bcc48edb4faf9f0b
#
_entry.id   e35760586d6351f0bcc48edb4faf9f0b
#
_cell.length_a   1.000
_cell.length_b   1.000
_cell.length_c   1.000
_cell.angle_alpha   90.00
_cell.angle_beta   90.00
_cell.angle_gamma   90.00
#
_symmetry.space_group_name_H-M   'P 1'
#
loop_
_entity.id
_entity.type
_entity.pdbx_description
1 polymer ?
#
loop_
_entity_poly.entity_id
_entity_poly.type
_entity_poly.pdbx_seq_one_letter_code
_entity_poly.pdbx_strand_id
1 'polypeptide(L)'
;MEIHPHPKMFLKLHRRRAEIELSPEEYQRGKVWSKDKQQLLMDTILKKMHIPPIYFRVLENGYYECVDGQQRCTAVFDFFDDKFPLSKKYSAEFGGKLFKELPTEIQDRFYDYEIMVFEIVNASDDETKEMFKRLQKGMPLTAGEKLKAETGNIRNFILELTKTGFFSDVVNVRDYRGAYYQMCSQILALEIFGIKDVKFKILEDMHTENKNLDLNEKVPTQVKKVINFLSRAFENKTPELHTRAGIVSLYILVSTLMKEYSLKDKEDLIKDFVIYFQEKLRETEEKENNPELLKFLNAISHSSDGANSIRTRHEILMNYFLLFAKDLEPLDRNRGFTEVERIAIYRKNNEICQECKQKVEYNDFHADHIKPHSRSGKTTIENGQVLCSKCNLQKGTKI
;
A
#
# COMPACT_ATOMS: atom_id res chain seq x y z
N MET A 1 -1.95 30.38 -34.49
CA MET A 1 -2.58 29.07 -34.08
C MET A 1 -3.99 29.32 -33.58
N GLU A 2 -4.97 28.61 -34.10
CA GLU A 2 -6.37 28.61 -33.63
C GLU A 2 -6.78 27.15 -33.35
N ILE A 3 -7.71 26.93 -32.42
CA ILE A 3 -8.13 25.60 -32.01
C ILE A 3 -9.66 25.53 -32.01
N HIS A 4 -10.21 24.64 -32.82
CA HIS A 4 -11.64 24.46 -32.98
C HIS A 4 -12.10 23.08 -32.49
N PRO A 5 -13.02 22.99 -31.49
CA PRO A 5 -13.55 21.73 -31.02
C PRO A 5 -14.63 21.21 -31.96
N HIS A 6 -14.51 19.95 -32.37
CA HIS A 6 -15.50 19.24 -33.20
C HIS A 6 -15.76 17.84 -32.67
N PRO A 7 -17.00 17.48 -32.28
CA PRO A 7 -17.33 16.10 -32.01
C PRO A 7 -17.29 15.30 -33.31
N LYS A 8 -16.58 14.17 -33.33
CA LYS A 8 -16.51 13.28 -34.50
C LYS A 8 -16.74 11.82 -34.09
N MET A 9 -17.51 11.10 -34.87
CA MET A 9 -17.66 9.65 -34.69
C MET A 9 -16.39 8.91 -35.13
N PHE A 10 -15.99 7.90 -34.39
CA PHE A 10 -14.83 7.08 -34.74
C PHE A 10 -14.98 6.42 -36.14
N LEU A 11 -16.21 6.05 -36.53
CA LEU A 11 -16.46 5.55 -37.87
C LEU A 11 -16.03 6.54 -38.96
N LYS A 12 -16.31 7.85 -38.78
CA LYS A 12 -15.92 8.88 -39.77
C LYS A 12 -14.39 9.02 -39.83
N LEU A 13 -13.73 8.98 -38.68
CA LEU A 13 -12.27 9.03 -38.61
C LEU A 13 -11.64 7.78 -39.25
N HIS A 14 -12.19 6.60 -38.98
CA HIS A 14 -11.71 5.36 -39.60
C HIS A 14 -11.86 5.35 -41.15
N ARG A 15 -12.98 5.84 -41.67
CA ARG A 15 -13.18 5.97 -43.13
C ARG A 15 -12.20 6.92 -43.79
N ARG A 16 -11.78 7.96 -43.06
CA ARG A 16 -10.81 8.95 -43.53
C ARG A 16 -9.37 8.66 -43.09
N ARG A 17 -9.08 7.45 -42.58
CA ARG A 17 -7.77 7.12 -42.02
C ARG A 17 -6.58 7.33 -42.97
N ALA A 18 -6.81 7.22 -44.27
CA ALA A 18 -5.78 7.51 -45.26
C ALA A 18 -5.40 9.00 -45.37
N GLU A 19 -6.25 9.88 -44.84
CA GLU A 19 -6.05 11.33 -44.79
C GLU A 19 -5.48 11.78 -43.43
N ILE A 20 -5.21 10.85 -42.53
CA ILE A 20 -4.73 11.11 -41.16
C ILE A 20 -3.34 10.52 -40.98
N GLU A 21 -2.35 11.38 -40.84
CA GLU A 21 -1.00 10.97 -40.47
C GLU A 21 -0.95 10.76 -38.96
N LEU A 22 -1.02 9.47 -38.53
CA LEU A 22 -1.06 9.11 -37.13
C LEU A 22 0.30 9.13 -36.43
N SER A 23 1.39 9.01 -37.20
CA SER A 23 2.76 8.91 -36.69
C SER A 23 3.71 9.85 -37.42
N PRO A 24 3.53 11.18 -37.29
CA PRO A 24 4.48 12.13 -37.88
C PRO A 24 5.87 11.85 -37.34
N GLU A 25 6.91 11.89 -38.16
CA GLU A 25 8.30 11.62 -37.74
C GLU A 25 8.76 12.49 -36.56
N GLU A 26 8.23 13.69 -36.50
CA GLU A 26 8.56 14.69 -35.49
C GLU A 26 8.00 14.38 -34.08
N TYR A 27 6.99 13.51 -33.97
CA TYR A 27 6.28 13.16 -32.71
C TYR A 27 6.33 11.68 -32.39
N GLN A 28 7.22 10.91 -33.03
CA GLN A 28 7.30 9.46 -32.84
C GLN A 28 7.56 9.09 -31.38
N ARG A 29 6.63 8.35 -30.81
CA ARG A 29 6.83 7.60 -29.56
C ARG A 29 7.11 6.14 -29.87
N GLY A 30 8.29 5.67 -29.53
CA GLY A 30 8.73 4.30 -29.74
C GLY A 30 7.97 3.21 -28.95
N LYS A 31 6.89 3.50 -28.23
CA LYS A 31 6.10 2.49 -27.52
C LYS A 31 4.67 2.49 -27.97
N VAL A 32 4.29 1.43 -28.68
CA VAL A 32 2.91 1.05 -28.95
C VAL A 32 2.24 0.63 -27.62
N TRP A 33 0.95 0.98 -27.46
CA TRP A 33 0.17 0.49 -26.31
C TRP A 33 0.19 -1.04 -26.23
N SER A 34 0.27 -1.57 -25.01
CA SER A 34 0.06 -3.01 -24.81
C SER A 34 -1.37 -3.41 -25.19
N LYS A 35 -1.55 -4.68 -25.54
CA LYS A 35 -2.87 -5.25 -25.87
C LYS A 35 -3.90 -4.99 -24.77
N ASP A 36 -3.51 -5.15 -23.51
CA ASP A 36 -4.37 -4.88 -22.33
C ASP A 36 -4.89 -3.44 -22.33
N LYS A 37 -4.03 -2.47 -22.68
CA LYS A 37 -4.40 -1.05 -22.73
C LYS A 37 -5.30 -0.70 -23.89
N GLN A 38 -5.09 -1.32 -25.07
CA GLN A 38 -5.99 -1.20 -26.22
C GLN A 38 -7.37 -1.78 -25.90
N GLN A 39 -7.42 -2.96 -25.29
CA GLN A 39 -8.66 -3.63 -24.89
C GLN A 39 -9.42 -2.84 -23.79
N LEU A 40 -8.71 -2.20 -22.85
CA LEU A 40 -9.32 -1.33 -21.84
C LEU A 40 -10.00 -0.11 -22.50
N LEU A 41 -9.39 0.47 -23.54
CA LEU A 41 -10.03 1.54 -24.31
C LEU A 41 -11.32 1.07 -24.98
N MET A 42 -11.33 -0.13 -25.55
CA MET A 42 -12.56 -0.69 -26.15
C MET A 42 -13.66 -0.88 -25.13
N ASP A 43 -13.34 -1.37 -23.94
CA ASP A 43 -14.29 -1.49 -22.83
C ASP A 43 -14.83 -0.11 -22.39
N THR A 44 -13.96 0.91 -22.34
CA THR A 44 -14.33 2.29 -22.02
C THR A 44 -15.36 2.84 -23.01
N ILE A 45 -15.15 2.60 -24.32
CA ILE A 45 -16.09 3.00 -25.39
C ILE A 45 -17.40 2.22 -25.26
N LEU A 46 -17.35 0.91 -25.06
CA LEU A 46 -18.51 0.05 -24.91
C LEU A 46 -19.41 0.49 -23.75
N LYS A 47 -18.80 0.94 -22.65
CA LYS A 47 -19.47 1.48 -21.46
C LYS A 47 -19.87 2.95 -21.60
N LYS A 48 -19.66 3.56 -22.75
CA LYS A 48 -19.93 4.99 -23.01
C LYS A 48 -19.27 5.94 -22.02
N MET A 49 -18.11 5.53 -21.48
CA MET A 49 -17.32 6.36 -20.56
C MET A 49 -16.51 7.38 -21.37
N HIS A 50 -16.21 8.53 -20.76
CA HIS A 50 -15.44 9.59 -21.42
C HIS A 50 -13.99 9.14 -21.66
N ILE A 51 -13.46 9.45 -22.85
CA ILE A 51 -12.04 9.31 -23.20
C ILE A 51 -11.44 10.68 -23.52
N PRO A 52 -10.13 10.89 -23.27
CA PRO A 52 -9.49 12.17 -23.57
C PRO A 52 -9.60 12.53 -25.06
N PRO A 53 -9.73 13.84 -25.37
CA PRO A 53 -9.88 14.31 -26.75
C PRO A 53 -8.66 14.00 -27.62
N ILE A 54 -8.86 14.07 -28.93
CA ILE A 54 -7.80 13.92 -29.94
C ILE A 54 -7.45 15.31 -30.47
N TYR A 55 -6.19 15.57 -30.76
CA TYR A 55 -5.71 16.81 -31.33
C TYR A 55 -5.11 16.55 -32.71
N PHE A 56 -5.71 17.16 -33.75
CA PHE A 56 -5.24 17.12 -35.11
C PHE A 56 -4.82 18.51 -35.59
N ARG A 57 -3.65 18.62 -36.19
CA ARG A 57 -3.29 19.77 -37.02
C ARG A 57 -3.88 19.59 -38.38
N VAL A 58 -4.54 20.60 -38.91
CA VAL A 58 -5.08 20.61 -40.27
C VAL A 58 -4.00 21.14 -41.20
N LEU A 59 -3.62 20.34 -42.19
CA LEU A 59 -2.63 20.71 -43.18
C LEU A 59 -3.30 21.48 -44.34
N GLU A 60 -2.50 22.18 -45.18
CA GLU A 60 -3.00 23.00 -46.30
C GLU A 60 -3.82 22.19 -47.32
N ASN A 61 -3.51 20.90 -47.50
CA ASN A 61 -4.25 19.98 -48.34
C ASN A 61 -5.55 19.44 -47.73
N GLY A 62 -5.90 19.87 -46.50
CA GLY A 62 -7.07 19.38 -45.75
C GLY A 62 -6.87 18.05 -45.05
N TYR A 63 -5.65 17.49 -45.05
CA TYR A 63 -5.29 16.27 -44.32
C TYR A 63 -5.01 16.62 -42.84
N TYR A 64 -4.99 15.58 -42.03
CA TYR A 64 -4.73 15.71 -40.60
C TYR A 64 -3.37 15.14 -40.19
N GLU A 65 -2.67 15.85 -39.37
CA GLU A 65 -1.50 15.38 -38.65
C GLU A 65 -1.86 15.18 -37.17
N CYS A 66 -1.65 13.98 -36.63
CA CYS A 66 -2.03 13.68 -35.26
C CYS A 66 -1.02 14.24 -34.25
N VAL A 67 -1.39 15.30 -33.54
CA VAL A 67 -0.57 15.92 -32.49
C VAL A 67 -0.68 15.15 -31.18
N ASP A 68 -1.90 14.77 -30.74
CA ASP A 68 -2.12 13.86 -29.62
C ASP A 68 -3.35 12.96 -29.86
N GLY A 69 -3.29 11.75 -29.39
CA GLY A 69 -4.35 10.76 -29.57
C GLY A 69 -3.99 9.63 -30.52
N GLN A 70 -2.78 9.57 -31.06
CA GLN A 70 -2.27 8.53 -31.97
C GLN A 70 -2.64 7.13 -31.49
N GLN A 71 -2.27 6.76 -30.24
CA GLN A 71 -2.50 5.43 -29.70
C GLN A 71 -4.00 5.11 -29.54
N ARG A 72 -4.84 6.11 -29.28
CA ARG A 72 -6.31 5.98 -29.22
C ARG A 72 -6.89 5.70 -30.59
N CYS A 73 -6.50 6.48 -31.60
CA CYS A 73 -6.93 6.25 -32.98
C CYS A 73 -6.47 4.89 -33.49
N THR A 74 -5.18 4.54 -33.31
CA THR A 74 -4.62 3.26 -33.74
C THR A 74 -5.37 2.09 -33.10
N ALA A 75 -5.64 2.14 -31.78
CA ALA A 75 -6.34 1.07 -31.08
C ALA A 75 -7.78 0.87 -31.62
N VAL A 76 -8.52 1.97 -31.86
CA VAL A 76 -9.89 1.88 -32.41
C VAL A 76 -9.86 1.38 -33.85
N PHE A 77 -8.95 1.89 -34.67
CA PHE A 77 -8.83 1.46 -36.08
C PHE A 77 -8.43 -0.01 -36.17
N ASP A 78 -7.46 -0.45 -35.37
CA ASP A 78 -7.04 -1.86 -35.32
C ASP A 78 -8.17 -2.77 -34.82
N PHE A 79 -9.02 -2.31 -33.91
CA PHE A 79 -10.20 -3.06 -33.48
C PHE A 79 -11.25 -3.15 -34.56
N PHE A 80 -11.56 -2.07 -35.30
CA PHE A 80 -12.48 -2.10 -36.45
C PHE A 80 -11.97 -2.96 -37.58
N ASP A 81 -10.64 -3.09 -37.69
CA ASP A 81 -9.98 -3.95 -38.70
C ASP A 81 -9.78 -5.41 -38.13
N ASP A 82 -10.45 -5.82 -37.10
CA ASP A 82 -10.40 -7.18 -36.48
C ASP A 82 -9.01 -7.66 -36.02
N LYS A 83 -8.07 -6.76 -35.68
CA LYS A 83 -6.69 -7.14 -35.33
C LYS A 83 -6.56 -7.69 -33.91
N PHE A 84 -7.53 -7.42 -33.03
CA PHE A 84 -7.56 -7.98 -31.68
C PHE A 84 -8.99 -8.09 -31.17
N PRO A 85 -9.29 -9.06 -30.26
CA PRO A 85 -10.60 -9.24 -29.65
C PRO A 85 -10.81 -8.34 -28.42
N LEU A 86 -12.06 -8.22 -27.95
CA LEU A 86 -12.39 -7.67 -26.63
C LEU A 86 -11.79 -8.54 -25.52
N SER A 87 -11.46 -7.92 -24.40
CA SER A 87 -10.88 -8.60 -23.26
C SER A 87 -11.92 -9.36 -22.45
N LYS A 88 -11.65 -10.63 -22.11
CA LYS A 88 -12.45 -11.40 -21.16
C LYS A 88 -12.40 -10.81 -19.74
N LYS A 89 -11.33 -10.07 -19.42
CA LYS A 89 -11.14 -9.42 -18.13
C LYS A 89 -12.06 -8.20 -17.94
N TYR A 90 -12.29 -7.43 -19.02
CA TYR A 90 -13.03 -6.17 -18.94
C TYR A 90 -14.48 -6.30 -19.40
N SER A 91 -14.76 -7.17 -20.39
CA SER A 91 -16.09 -7.42 -20.93
C SER A 91 -16.46 -8.88 -20.75
N ALA A 92 -17.30 -9.17 -19.75
CA ALA A 92 -17.73 -10.54 -19.46
C ALA A 92 -18.57 -11.14 -20.60
N GLU A 93 -19.44 -10.33 -21.22
CA GLU A 93 -20.41 -10.77 -22.24
C GLU A 93 -19.79 -10.96 -23.63
N PHE A 94 -18.90 -10.03 -24.03
CA PHE A 94 -18.32 -10.00 -25.39
C PHE A 94 -16.83 -10.34 -25.41
N GLY A 95 -16.24 -10.72 -24.27
CA GLY A 95 -14.82 -11.02 -24.16
C GLY A 95 -14.37 -12.15 -25.05
N GLY A 96 -13.31 -11.94 -25.81
CA GLY A 96 -12.77 -12.87 -26.80
C GLY A 96 -13.32 -12.71 -28.21
N LYS A 97 -14.34 -11.86 -28.45
CA LYS A 97 -14.91 -11.60 -29.77
C LYS A 97 -14.15 -10.49 -30.50
N LEU A 98 -13.93 -10.68 -31.80
CA LEU A 98 -13.49 -9.66 -32.73
C LEU A 98 -14.64 -8.69 -33.04
N PHE A 99 -14.34 -7.53 -33.62
CA PHE A 99 -15.34 -6.51 -33.90
C PHE A 99 -16.47 -7.04 -34.80
N LYS A 100 -16.15 -7.76 -35.89
CA LYS A 100 -17.14 -8.38 -36.79
C LYS A 100 -18.02 -9.45 -36.16
N GLU A 101 -17.59 -10.04 -35.05
CA GLU A 101 -18.33 -11.10 -34.33
C GLU A 101 -19.30 -10.54 -33.28
N LEU A 102 -19.30 -9.21 -33.07
CA LEU A 102 -20.21 -8.54 -32.17
C LEU A 102 -21.61 -8.41 -32.78
N PRO A 103 -22.67 -8.43 -31.96
CA PRO A 103 -24.00 -8.06 -32.40
C PRO A 103 -24.02 -6.67 -33.07
N THR A 104 -24.87 -6.44 -34.04
CA THR A 104 -24.96 -5.16 -34.77
C THR A 104 -25.15 -3.98 -33.85
N GLU A 105 -26.04 -4.11 -32.84
CA GLU A 105 -26.27 -3.05 -31.83
C GLU A 105 -25.00 -2.67 -31.04
N ILE A 106 -24.10 -3.63 -30.86
CA ILE A 106 -22.83 -3.39 -30.15
C ILE A 106 -21.82 -2.77 -31.09
N GLN A 107 -21.78 -3.19 -32.36
CA GLN A 107 -20.95 -2.54 -33.39
C GLN A 107 -21.38 -1.07 -33.57
N ASP A 108 -22.68 -0.80 -33.59
CA ASP A 108 -23.21 0.56 -33.71
C ASP A 108 -22.78 1.45 -32.51
N ARG A 109 -22.71 0.90 -31.30
CA ARG A 109 -22.19 1.65 -30.14
C ARG A 109 -20.75 2.14 -30.35
N PHE A 110 -19.90 1.36 -31.02
CA PHE A 110 -18.54 1.77 -31.36
C PHE A 110 -18.52 2.77 -32.51
N TYR A 111 -19.37 2.58 -33.51
CA TYR A 111 -19.45 3.46 -34.68
C TYR A 111 -19.96 4.86 -34.30
N ASP A 112 -20.99 4.91 -33.47
CA ASP A 112 -21.66 6.13 -33.05
C ASP A 112 -20.97 6.82 -31.85
N TYR A 113 -19.92 6.20 -31.29
CA TYR A 113 -19.21 6.84 -30.21
C TYR A 113 -18.56 8.14 -30.68
N GLU A 114 -18.99 9.25 -30.08
CA GLU A 114 -18.47 10.58 -30.37
C GLU A 114 -17.23 10.87 -29.53
N ILE A 115 -16.14 11.21 -30.20
CA ILE A 115 -14.91 11.71 -29.58
C ILE A 115 -14.76 13.19 -29.88
N MET A 116 -14.37 13.96 -28.87
CA MET A 116 -14.00 15.36 -29.07
C MET A 116 -12.66 15.44 -29.81
N VAL A 117 -12.67 16.07 -30.97
CA VAL A 117 -11.48 16.36 -31.77
C VAL A 117 -11.22 17.87 -31.71
N PHE A 118 -10.03 18.26 -31.36
CA PHE A 118 -9.56 19.64 -31.48
C PHE A 118 -8.76 19.79 -32.78
N GLU A 119 -9.28 20.55 -33.71
CA GLU A 119 -8.61 20.90 -34.97
C GLU A 119 -7.76 22.15 -34.77
N ILE A 120 -6.46 22.02 -35.00
CA ILE A 120 -5.47 23.10 -34.90
C ILE A 120 -5.24 23.62 -36.31
N VAL A 121 -5.60 24.87 -36.54
CA VAL A 121 -5.42 25.56 -37.83
C VAL A 121 -4.49 26.75 -37.69
N ASN A 122 -3.88 27.17 -38.79
CA ASN A 122 -2.98 28.33 -38.83
C ASN A 122 -1.83 28.24 -37.80
N ALA A 123 -1.29 27.01 -37.61
CA ALA A 123 -0.20 26.75 -36.66
C ALA A 123 1.11 26.44 -37.41
N SER A 124 2.19 27.08 -36.99
CA SER A 124 3.55 26.73 -37.41
C SER A 124 3.97 25.36 -36.80
N ASP A 125 5.02 24.76 -37.34
CA ASP A 125 5.60 23.52 -36.81
C ASP A 125 6.09 23.72 -35.37
N ASP A 126 6.69 24.85 -35.06
CA ASP A 126 7.20 25.15 -33.70
C ASP A 126 6.07 25.31 -32.70
N GLU A 127 4.98 25.99 -33.05
CA GLU A 127 3.79 26.13 -32.21
C GLU A 127 3.15 24.75 -31.94
N THR A 128 3.09 23.92 -32.99
CA THR A 128 2.53 22.55 -32.87
C THR A 128 3.41 21.67 -31.98
N LYS A 129 4.73 21.73 -32.12
CA LYS A 129 5.71 21.03 -31.27
C LYS A 129 5.62 21.47 -29.81
N GLU A 130 5.48 22.75 -29.55
CA GLU A 130 5.34 23.28 -28.19
C GLU A 130 4.01 22.83 -27.56
N MET A 131 2.91 22.86 -28.31
CA MET A 131 1.62 22.34 -27.86
C MET A 131 1.69 20.86 -27.54
N PHE A 132 2.30 20.05 -28.43
CA PHE A 132 2.52 18.61 -28.20
C PHE A 132 3.29 18.38 -26.90
N LYS A 133 4.39 19.09 -26.66
CA LYS A 133 5.16 19.00 -25.41
C LYS A 133 4.29 19.33 -24.19
N ARG A 134 3.41 20.33 -24.28
CA ARG A 134 2.52 20.72 -23.15
C ARG A 134 1.43 19.68 -22.91
N LEU A 135 0.79 19.14 -23.94
CA LEU A 135 -0.19 18.05 -23.82
C LEU A 135 0.44 16.81 -23.18
N GLN A 136 1.70 16.52 -23.50
CA GLN A 136 2.45 15.39 -22.97
C GLN A 136 2.95 15.60 -21.52
N LYS A 137 3.01 16.85 -21.04
CA LYS A 137 3.41 17.18 -19.66
C LYS A 137 2.33 16.90 -18.60
N GLY A 138 1.18 16.34 -18.97
CA GLY A 138 0.19 15.84 -18.04
C GLY A 138 0.87 14.91 -17.01
N MET A 139 0.90 15.31 -15.73
CA MET A 139 1.54 14.50 -14.68
C MET A 139 0.77 13.19 -14.49
N PRO A 140 1.40 12.04 -14.69
CA PRO A 140 0.75 10.75 -14.42
C PRO A 140 0.39 10.66 -12.94
N LEU A 141 -0.71 9.98 -12.62
CA LEU A 141 -1.10 9.72 -11.24
C LEU A 141 0.01 8.94 -10.52
N THR A 142 0.33 9.35 -9.30
CA THR A 142 1.24 8.62 -8.42
C THR A 142 0.62 7.30 -7.96
N ALA A 143 1.43 6.41 -7.38
CA ALA A 143 0.93 5.18 -6.78
C ALA A 143 -0.12 5.48 -5.68
N GLY A 144 0.14 6.46 -4.82
CA GLY A 144 -0.79 6.88 -3.77
C GLY A 144 -2.13 7.40 -4.31
N GLU A 145 -2.12 8.22 -5.36
CA GLU A 145 -3.35 8.72 -6.00
C GLU A 145 -4.17 7.61 -6.65
N LYS A 146 -3.50 6.65 -7.33
CA LYS A 146 -4.17 5.49 -7.94
C LYS A 146 -4.81 4.58 -6.89
N LEU A 147 -4.07 4.22 -5.84
CA LEU A 147 -4.58 3.39 -4.74
C LEU A 147 -5.74 4.07 -4.00
N LYS A 148 -5.69 5.40 -3.82
CA LYS A 148 -6.77 6.17 -3.18
C LYS A 148 -8.07 6.18 -4.00
N ALA A 149 -8.01 5.94 -5.31
CA ALA A 149 -9.17 5.83 -6.18
C ALA A 149 -9.92 4.49 -6.04
N GLU A 150 -9.30 3.47 -5.43
CA GLU A 150 -9.94 2.19 -5.15
C GLU A 150 -11.10 2.36 -4.15
N THR A 151 -11.94 1.32 -4.01
CA THR A 151 -13.13 1.36 -3.15
C THR A 151 -13.09 0.24 -2.10
N GLY A 152 -13.86 0.39 -1.02
CA GLY A 152 -14.02 -0.64 0.01
C GLY A 152 -13.55 -0.23 1.40
N ASN A 153 -13.74 -1.13 2.37
CA ASN A 153 -13.37 -0.91 3.77
C ASN A 153 -11.86 -0.67 3.96
N ILE A 154 -11.04 -1.40 3.20
CA ILE A 154 -9.58 -1.23 3.22
C ILE A 154 -9.19 0.22 2.89
N ARG A 155 -9.83 0.82 1.86
CA ARG A 155 -9.59 2.22 1.52
C ARG A 155 -9.93 3.16 2.67
N ASN A 156 -11.09 2.96 3.28
CA ASN A 156 -11.56 3.80 4.38
C ASN A 156 -10.64 3.67 5.60
N PHE A 157 -10.19 2.46 5.91
CA PHE A 157 -9.21 2.19 6.96
C PHE A 157 -7.88 2.92 6.71
N ILE A 158 -7.34 2.84 5.50
CA ILE A 158 -6.09 3.53 5.15
C ILE A 158 -6.27 5.05 5.24
N LEU A 159 -7.42 5.58 4.80
CA LEU A 159 -7.73 7.01 4.94
C LEU A 159 -7.83 7.44 6.42
N GLU A 160 -8.37 6.59 7.29
CA GLU A 160 -8.39 6.82 8.74
C GLU A 160 -6.96 6.88 9.30
N LEU A 161 -6.10 5.94 8.91
CA LEU A 161 -4.69 5.91 9.34
C LEU A 161 -3.94 7.18 8.94
N THR A 162 -4.15 7.70 7.72
CA THR A 162 -3.46 8.93 7.27
C THR A 162 -3.81 10.17 8.10
N LYS A 163 -4.91 10.14 8.85
CA LYS A 163 -5.36 11.25 9.70
C LYS A 163 -4.95 11.12 11.16
N THR A 164 -4.29 10.02 11.53
CA THR A 164 -3.79 9.84 12.90
C THR A 164 -2.70 10.85 13.23
N GLY A 165 -2.55 11.18 14.52
CA GLY A 165 -1.51 12.10 15.00
C GLY A 165 -0.10 11.71 14.57
N PHE A 166 0.18 10.41 14.36
CA PHE A 166 1.47 9.98 13.83
C PHE A 166 1.76 10.58 12.45
N PHE A 167 0.80 10.56 11.53
CA PHE A 167 0.99 11.11 10.19
C PHE A 167 0.79 12.63 10.13
N SER A 168 -0.18 13.18 10.89
CA SER A 168 -0.46 14.63 10.86
C SER A 168 0.61 15.46 11.57
N ASP A 169 1.07 14.98 12.75
CA ASP A 169 1.85 15.78 13.68
C ASP A 169 3.30 15.31 13.78
N VAL A 170 3.56 13.98 13.81
CA VAL A 170 4.88 13.41 14.10
C VAL A 170 5.75 13.29 12.85
N VAL A 171 5.23 12.70 11.77
CA VAL A 171 6.00 12.42 10.56
C VAL A 171 6.46 13.72 9.88
N ASN A 172 7.76 13.81 9.56
CA ASN A 172 8.37 14.95 8.88
C ASN A 172 8.51 14.71 7.36
N VAL A 173 7.48 14.12 6.76
CA VAL A 173 7.32 13.96 5.31
C VAL A 173 6.09 14.75 4.88
N ARG A 174 6.19 15.49 3.77
CA ARG A 174 5.03 16.18 3.22
C ARG A 174 4.07 15.18 2.58
N ASP A 175 2.78 15.27 2.92
CA ASP A 175 1.74 14.50 2.20
C ASP A 175 1.49 15.11 0.82
N TYR A 176 2.42 14.86 -0.09
CA TYR A 176 2.31 15.31 -1.47
C TYR A 176 1.80 14.17 -2.35
N ARG A 177 0.68 14.43 -3.05
CA ARG A 177 0.10 13.49 -4.02
C ARG A 177 -0.13 12.08 -3.47
N GLY A 178 -0.66 11.98 -2.23
CA GLY A 178 -1.02 10.70 -1.60
C GLY A 178 0.16 9.92 -1.02
N ALA A 179 1.24 10.59 -0.63
CA ALA A 179 2.41 9.94 -0.02
C ALA A 179 2.05 9.20 1.27
N TYR A 180 1.21 9.78 2.15
CA TYR A 180 0.76 9.12 3.37
C TYR A 180 -0.10 7.90 3.06
N TYR A 181 -0.99 8.00 2.07
CA TYR A 181 -1.82 6.88 1.66
C TYR A 181 -0.97 5.70 1.18
N GLN A 182 0.07 5.96 0.39
CA GLN A 182 1.00 4.93 -0.06
C GLN A 182 1.74 4.28 1.11
N MET A 183 2.26 5.06 2.06
CA MET A 183 2.94 4.53 3.25
C MET A 183 2.00 3.66 4.11
N CYS A 184 0.77 4.12 4.36
CA CYS A 184 -0.22 3.34 5.11
C CYS A 184 -0.60 2.04 4.37
N SER A 185 -0.68 2.08 3.02
CA SER A 185 -0.89 0.86 2.22
C SER A 185 0.28 -0.12 2.33
N GLN A 186 1.51 0.38 2.33
CA GLN A 186 2.72 -0.44 2.53
C GLN A 186 2.75 -1.05 3.92
N ILE A 187 2.46 -0.28 4.96
CA ILE A 187 2.36 -0.74 6.35
C ILE A 187 1.33 -1.86 6.47
N LEU A 188 0.14 -1.67 5.91
CA LEU A 188 -0.90 -2.69 5.96
C LEU A 188 -0.51 -3.95 5.19
N ALA A 189 0.10 -3.82 4.01
CA ALA A 189 0.59 -4.96 3.23
C ALA A 189 1.64 -5.78 3.99
N LEU A 190 2.55 -5.11 4.68
CA LEU A 190 3.59 -5.77 5.47
C LEU A 190 3.03 -6.45 6.72
N GLU A 191 1.94 -5.94 7.29
CA GLU A 191 1.26 -6.61 8.41
C GLU A 191 0.44 -7.84 7.94
N ILE A 192 -0.17 -7.79 6.75
CA ILE A 192 -0.94 -8.91 6.16
C ILE A 192 -0.01 -10.02 5.67
N PHE A 193 1.00 -9.67 4.88
CA PHE A 193 1.80 -10.64 4.12
C PHE A 193 3.17 -10.93 4.73
N GLY A 194 3.58 -10.19 5.77
CA GLY A 194 4.96 -10.17 6.24
C GLY A 194 5.90 -9.42 5.28
N ILE A 195 7.21 -9.62 5.42
CA ILE A 195 8.22 -8.94 4.59
C ILE A 195 8.18 -9.47 3.15
N LYS A 196 7.57 -8.70 2.26
CA LYS A 196 7.44 -8.91 0.81
C LYS A 196 7.64 -7.60 0.05
N ASP A 197 7.64 -7.66 -1.28
CA ASP A 197 7.59 -6.48 -2.13
C ASP A 197 6.32 -5.67 -1.83
N VAL A 198 6.47 -4.35 -1.69
CA VAL A 198 5.34 -3.42 -1.49
C VAL A 198 5.26 -2.39 -2.61
N LYS A 199 5.57 -2.82 -3.83
CA LYS A 199 5.43 -2.05 -5.07
C LYS A 199 3.97 -1.88 -5.44
N PHE A 200 3.69 -0.89 -6.29
CA PHE A 200 2.32 -0.51 -6.67
C PHE A 200 1.42 -1.71 -7.00
N LYS A 201 1.89 -2.66 -7.84
CA LYS A 201 1.06 -3.80 -8.27
C LYS A 201 0.62 -4.69 -7.09
N ILE A 202 1.52 -4.96 -6.15
CA ILE A 202 1.21 -5.75 -4.95
C ILE A 202 0.20 -5.02 -4.05
N LEU A 203 0.34 -3.69 -3.93
CA LEU A 203 -0.61 -2.89 -3.16
C LEU A 203 -1.98 -2.83 -3.84
N GLU A 204 -2.04 -2.72 -5.16
CA GLU A 204 -3.29 -2.75 -5.95
C GLU A 204 -4.01 -4.10 -5.78
N ASP A 205 -3.28 -5.22 -5.89
CA ASP A 205 -3.83 -6.55 -5.66
C ASP A 205 -4.33 -6.71 -4.21
N MET A 206 -3.57 -6.25 -3.21
CA MET A 206 -4.01 -6.24 -1.82
C MET A 206 -5.33 -5.47 -1.63
N HIS A 207 -5.46 -4.28 -2.24
CA HIS A 207 -6.70 -3.49 -2.16
C HIS A 207 -7.89 -4.25 -2.76
N THR A 208 -7.67 -4.94 -3.86
CA THR A 208 -8.72 -5.71 -4.55
C THR A 208 -9.15 -6.93 -3.74
N GLU A 209 -8.18 -7.72 -3.25
CA GLU A 209 -8.41 -8.96 -2.52
C GLU A 209 -9.01 -8.72 -1.12
N ASN A 210 -8.62 -7.61 -0.47
CA ASN A 210 -9.09 -7.26 0.88
C ASN A 210 -10.10 -6.10 0.88
N LYS A 211 -10.85 -5.92 -0.20
CA LYS A 211 -11.83 -4.84 -0.33
C LYS A 211 -12.78 -4.71 0.86
N ASN A 212 -13.21 -5.85 1.40
CA ASN A 212 -14.15 -5.97 2.52
C ASN A 212 -13.45 -6.27 3.86
N LEU A 213 -12.22 -5.80 4.06
CA LEU A 213 -11.45 -5.98 5.28
C LEU A 213 -12.29 -5.74 6.53
N ASP A 214 -12.34 -6.72 7.44
CA ASP A 214 -12.96 -6.54 8.76
C ASP A 214 -12.01 -5.77 9.68
N LEU A 215 -12.43 -4.59 10.08
CA LEU A 215 -11.63 -3.66 10.89
C LEU A 215 -11.45 -4.13 12.35
N ASN A 216 -12.17 -5.18 12.77
CA ASN A 216 -12.05 -5.78 14.10
C ASN A 216 -11.06 -6.97 14.13
N GLU A 217 -10.56 -7.40 12.98
CA GLU A 217 -9.57 -8.47 12.91
C GLU A 217 -8.21 -8.07 13.51
N LYS A 218 -7.37 -9.09 13.69
CA LYS A 218 -6.04 -8.94 14.33
C LYS A 218 -5.14 -7.94 13.61
N VAL A 219 -5.15 -7.95 12.26
CA VAL A 219 -4.26 -7.10 11.46
C VAL A 219 -4.59 -5.61 11.61
N PRO A 220 -5.82 -5.11 11.34
CA PRO A 220 -6.15 -3.71 11.57
C PRO A 220 -5.93 -3.27 13.02
N THR A 221 -6.26 -4.13 13.98
CA THR A 221 -6.04 -3.86 15.42
C THR A 221 -4.55 -3.69 15.74
N GLN A 222 -3.68 -4.55 15.19
CA GLN A 222 -2.23 -4.44 15.37
C GLN A 222 -1.70 -3.16 14.71
N VAL A 223 -2.14 -2.84 13.50
CA VAL A 223 -1.74 -1.60 12.81
C VAL A 223 -2.09 -0.38 13.67
N LYS A 224 -3.33 -0.27 14.14
CA LYS A 224 -3.75 0.83 15.01
C LYS A 224 -2.93 0.90 16.30
N LYS A 225 -2.66 -0.25 16.92
CA LYS A 225 -1.86 -0.33 18.16
C LYS A 225 -0.45 0.22 17.97
N VAL A 226 0.24 -0.18 16.89
CA VAL A 226 1.60 0.30 16.58
C VAL A 226 1.60 1.79 16.25
N ILE A 227 0.67 2.25 15.40
CA ILE A 227 0.57 3.67 15.01
C ILE A 227 0.28 4.55 16.24
N ASN A 228 -0.63 4.13 17.14
CA ASN A 228 -0.94 4.86 18.35
C ASN A 228 0.27 4.90 19.33
N PHE A 229 1.03 3.84 19.42
CA PHE A 229 2.27 3.81 20.19
C PHE A 229 3.29 4.80 19.61
N LEU A 230 3.53 4.76 18.31
CA LEU A 230 4.42 5.70 17.62
C LEU A 230 3.96 7.16 17.75
N SER A 231 2.64 7.41 17.76
CA SER A 231 2.10 8.76 18.02
C SER A 231 2.45 9.29 19.40
N ARG A 232 2.57 8.41 20.41
CA ARG A 232 2.96 8.81 21.78
C ARG A 232 4.47 8.87 21.98
N ALA A 233 5.23 8.08 21.22
CA ALA A 233 6.69 8.05 21.33
C ALA A 233 7.35 9.32 20.81
N PHE A 234 6.72 10.04 19.90
CA PHE A 234 7.29 11.22 19.26
C PHE A 234 6.37 12.43 19.35
N GLU A 235 6.98 13.60 19.47
CA GLU A 235 6.29 14.88 19.53
C GLU A 235 6.63 15.72 18.30
N ASN A 236 5.62 16.36 17.69
CA ASN A 236 5.77 17.27 16.53
C ASN A 236 6.60 16.68 15.38
N LYS A 237 6.83 17.46 14.32
CA LYS A 237 7.58 17.06 13.12
C LYS A 237 9.01 16.59 13.45
N THR A 238 9.12 15.30 13.83
CA THR A 238 10.39 14.69 14.26
C THR A 238 11.38 14.66 13.09
N PRO A 239 12.53 15.36 13.17
CA PRO A 239 13.46 15.48 12.06
C PRO A 239 13.98 14.14 11.53
N GLU A 240 14.11 13.15 12.40
CA GLU A 240 14.58 11.80 12.09
C GLU A 240 13.59 11.01 11.23
N LEU A 241 12.30 11.39 11.23
CA LEU A 241 11.24 10.70 10.48
C LEU A 241 10.95 11.41 9.13
N HIS A 242 11.99 11.61 8.33
CA HIS A 242 11.93 12.38 7.07
C HIS A 242 11.91 11.53 5.80
N THR A 243 12.09 10.21 5.88
CA THR A 243 12.03 9.32 4.71
C THR A 243 10.90 8.31 4.81
N ARG A 244 10.17 8.08 3.70
CA ARG A 244 9.09 7.08 3.66
C ARG A 244 9.58 5.68 4.01
N ALA A 245 10.71 5.27 3.46
CA ALA A 245 11.30 3.96 3.73
C ALA A 245 11.71 3.80 5.21
N GLY A 246 12.23 4.86 5.83
CA GLY A 246 12.57 4.89 7.25
C GLY A 246 11.35 4.73 8.15
N ILE A 247 10.26 5.46 7.85
CA ILE A 247 8.99 5.39 8.59
C ILE A 247 8.38 3.98 8.50
N VAL A 248 8.32 3.40 7.30
CA VAL A 248 7.82 2.02 7.12
C VAL A 248 8.71 1.02 7.87
N SER A 249 10.03 1.22 7.87
CA SER A 249 10.96 0.35 8.60
C SER A 249 10.82 0.47 10.12
N LEU A 250 10.60 1.69 10.64
CA LEU A 250 10.31 1.91 12.06
C LEU A 250 9.00 1.21 12.47
N TYR A 251 7.96 1.30 11.63
CA TYR A 251 6.73 0.57 11.87
C TYR A 251 6.96 -0.93 12.01
N ILE A 252 7.71 -1.56 11.08
CA ILE A 252 7.98 -3.00 11.11
C ILE A 252 8.77 -3.36 12.36
N LEU A 253 9.79 -2.56 12.72
CA LEU A 253 10.57 -2.75 13.95
C LEU A 253 9.65 -2.80 15.17
N VAL A 254 8.82 -1.77 15.36
CA VAL A 254 7.94 -1.68 16.54
C VAL A 254 6.87 -2.78 16.51
N SER A 255 6.30 -3.10 15.34
CA SER A 255 5.34 -4.22 15.22
C SER A 255 5.97 -5.56 15.60
N THR A 256 7.21 -5.83 15.18
CA THR A 256 7.95 -7.05 15.55
C THR A 256 8.25 -7.06 17.05
N LEU A 257 8.76 -5.94 17.58
CA LEU A 257 9.05 -5.84 19.01
C LEU A 257 7.79 -6.04 19.86
N MET A 258 6.65 -5.47 19.50
CA MET A 258 5.39 -5.69 20.21
C MET A 258 4.88 -7.13 20.21
N LYS A 259 5.32 -7.92 19.23
CA LYS A 259 4.98 -9.35 19.12
C LYS A 259 5.91 -10.22 19.98
N GLU A 260 7.10 -9.74 20.31
CA GLU A 260 8.15 -10.52 20.97
C GLU A 260 8.50 -10.02 22.37
N TYR A 261 8.32 -8.73 22.64
CA TYR A 261 8.72 -8.07 23.89
C TYR A 261 7.60 -7.20 24.45
N SER A 262 7.66 -6.93 25.76
CA SER A 262 6.80 -5.96 26.44
C SER A 262 7.33 -4.55 26.16
N LEU A 263 6.57 -3.77 25.35
CA LEU A 263 6.86 -2.35 25.11
C LEU A 263 5.99 -1.41 25.97
N LYS A 264 5.41 -1.91 27.07
CA LYS A 264 4.63 -1.05 27.95
C LYS A 264 5.53 0.01 28.57
N ASP A 265 5.12 1.28 28.50
CA ASP A 265 5.84 2.44 29.04
C ASP A 265 7.29 2.56 28.49
N LYS A 266 7.52 2.15 27.22
CA LYS A 266 8.81 2.17 26.53
C LYS A 266 8.83 3.13 25.32
N GLU A 267 7.92 4.10 25.29
CA GLU A 267 7.84 5.09 24.21
C GLU A 267 9.15 5.88 24.08
N ASP A 268 9.71 6.35 25.20
CA ASP A 268 10.99 7.07 25.21
C ASP A 268 12.16 6.21 24.71
N LEU A 269 12.18 4.91 25.05
CA LEU A 269 13.21 3.99 24.54
C LEU A 269 13.23 3.92 23.00
N ILE A 270 12.07 3.90 22.38
CA ILE A 270 11.97 3.91 20.91
C ILE A 270 12.42 5.25 20.33
N LYS A 271 12.04 6.36 20.95
CA LYS A 271 12.46 7.71 20.55
C LYS A 271 13.98 7.86 20.63
N ASP A 272 14.57 7.51 21.76
CA ASP A 272 16.01 7.61 22.00
C ASP A 272 16.80 6.71 21.02
N PHE A 273 16.27 5.51 20.75
CA PHE A 273 16.87 4.63 19.74
C PHE A 273 16.84 5.26 18.35
N VAL A 274 15.74 5.86 17.92
CA VAL A 274 15.65 6.48 16.59
C VAL A 274 16.66 7.62 16.46
N ILE A 275 16.79 8.47 17.49
CA ILE A 275 17.79 9.55 17.51
C ILE A 275 19.21 8.96 17.42
N TYR A 276 19.55 8.00 18.28
CA TYR A 276 20.83 7.30 18.27
C TYR A 276 21.16 6.69 16.92
N PHE A 277 20.19 5.97 16.33
CA PHE A 277 20.41 5.30 15.06
C PHE A 277 20.63 6.29 13.90
N GLN A 278 19.90 7.40 13.87
CA GLN A 278 20.08 8.45 12.86
C GLN A 278 21.43 9.17 13.01
N GLU A 279 21.94 9.36 14.21
CA GLU A 279 23.29 9.87 14.43
C GLU A 279 24.34 8.92 13.86
N LYS A 280 24.20 7.61 14.11
CA LYS A 280 25.09 6.59 13.53
C LYS A 280 25.04 6.55 12.00
N LEU A 281 23.87 6.76 11.40
CA LEU A 281 23.75 6.87 9.94
C LEU A 281 24.50 8.10 9.40
N ARG A 282 24.33 9.28 10.01
CA ARG A 282 25.06 10.50 9.61
C ARG A 282 26.56 10.35 9.72
N GLU A 283 27.05 9.81 10.84
CA GLU A 283 28.49 9.51 11.03
C GLU A 283 29.03 8.58 9.93
N THR A 284 28.21 7.61 9.49
CA THR A 284 28.59 6.65 8.45
C THR A 284 28.57 7.28 7.06
N GLU A 285 27.60 8.16 6.74
CA GLU A 285 27.59 8.91 5.48
C GLU A 285 28.84 9.79 5.32
N GLU A 286 29.29 10.41 6.42
CA GLU A 286 30.47 11.30 6.40
C GLU A 286 31.80 10.54 6.32
N LYS A 287 31.92 9.37 6.94
CA LYS A 287 33.19 8.67 7.15
C LYS A 287 33.31 7.36 6.39
N GLU A 288 32.22 6.84 5.80
CA GLU A 288 32.13 5.55 5.09
C GLU A 288 32.72 4.36 5.88
N ASN A 289 32.66 4.41 7.21
CA ASN A 289 33.41 3.53 8.10
C ASN A 289 32.62 2.31 8.61
N ASN A 290 31.32 2.18 8.27
CA ASN A 290 30.46 1.09 8.75
C ASN A 290 29.75 0.37 7.59
N PRO A 291 30.27 -0.79 7.14
CA PRO A 291 29.68 -1.52 6.01
C PRO A 291 28.22 -1.96 6.21
N GLU A 292 27.80 -2.23 7.45
CA GLU A 292 26.42 -2.62 7.76
C GLU A 292 25.47 -1.42 7.58
N LEU A 293 25.82 -0.26 8.11
CA LEU A 293 25.03 0.95 7.95
C LEU A 293 25.05 1.47 6.50
N LEU A 294 26.12 1.28 5.74
CA LEU A 294 26.14 1.57 4.30
C LEU A 294 25.15 0.67 3.54
N LYS A 295 25.00 -0.61 3.92
CA LYS A 295 23.94 -1.48 3.36
C LYS A 295 22.54 -0.95 3.68
N PHE A 296 22.32 -0.42 4.89
CA PHE A 296 21.06 0.20 5.27
C PHE A 296 20.75 1.44 4.42
N LEU A 297 21.70 2.35 4.25
CA LEU A 297 21.57 3.54 3.41
C LEU A 297 21.28 3.18 1.95
N ASN A 298 21.98 2.20 1.40
CA ASN A 298 21.69 1.67 0.06
C ASN A 298 20.27 1.10 -0.05
N ALA A 299 19.81 0.38 0.97
CA ALA A 299 18.46 -0.20 1.00
C ALA A 299 17.33 0.84 1.17
N ILE A 300 17.64 2.05 1.67
CA ILE A 300 16.72 3.21 1.66
C ILE A 300 16.68 3.85 0.28
N SER A 301 17.84 4.04 -0.34
CA SER A 301 17.99 4.85 -1.57
C SER A 301 17.61 4.07 -2.84
N HIS A 302 17.83 2.75 -2.87
CA HIS A 302 17.65 1.92 -4.05
C HIS A 302 16.63 0.81 -3.79
N SER A 303 15.61 0.69 -4.67
CA SER A 303 14.57 -0.35 -4.58
C SER A 303 13.96 -0.49 -3.19
N SER A 304 13.73 0.62 -2.50
CA SER A 304 13.28 0.68 -1.09
C SER A 304 12.02 -0.14 -0.82
N ASP A 305 11.17 -0.34 -1.83
CA ASP A 305 9.90 -1.08 -1.77
C ASP A 305 10.06 -2.57 -2.09
N GLY A 306 11.28 -3.05 -2.33
CA GLY A 306 11.59 -4.46 -2.59
C GLY A 306 11.79 -5.26 -1.31
N ALA A 307 11.37 -6.53 -1.30
CA ALA A 307 11.44 -7.44 -0.15
C ALA A 307 12.85 -7.52 0.46
N ASN A 308 13.90 -7.62 -0.39
CA ASN A 308 15.27 -7.69 0.09
C ASN A 308 15.71 -6.42 0.81
N SER A 309 15.39 -5.24 0.24
CA SER A 309 15.72 -3.96 0.89
C SER A 309 14.98 -3.79 2.22
N ILE A 310 13.70 -4.19 2.28
CA ILE A 310 12.90 -4.15 3.51
C ILE A 310 13.49 -5.09 4.55
N ARG A 311 13.84 -6.33 4.17
CA ARG A 311 14.47 -7.31 5.07
C ARG A 311 15.80 -6.80 5.60
N THR A 312 16.68 -6.32 4.74
CA THR A 312 17.98 -5.76 5.14
C THR A 312 17.81 -4.63 6.16
N ARG A 313 16.91 -3.69 5.90
CA ARG A 313 16.64 -2.59 6.85
C ARG A 313 16.08 -3.10 8.18
N HIS A 314 15.17 -4.06 8.14
CA HIS A 314 14.59 -4.63 9.34
C HIS A 314 15.62 -5.37 10.19
N GLU A 315 16.44 -6.24 9.60
CA GLU A 315 17.49 -6.98 10.29
C GLU A 315 18.51 -6.05 10.96
N ILE A 316 18.97 -5.03 10.23
CA ILE A 316 19.94 -4.07 10.76
C ILE A 316 19.30 -3.26 11.92
N LEU A 317 18.09 -2.76 11.76
CA LEU A 317 17.38 -2.05 12.83
C LEU A 317 17.18 -2.92 14.08
N MET A 318 16.76 -4.17 13.89
CA MET A 318 16.61 -5.11 15.01
C MET A 318 17.92 -5.37 15.75
N ASN A 319 19.01 -5.61 15.00
CA ASN A 319 20.34 -5.84 15.59
C ASN A 319 20.79 -4.62 16.43
N TYR A 320 20.69 -3.41 15.86
CA TYR A 320 21.07 -2.20 16.58
C TYR A 320 20.15 -1.92 17.77
N PHE A 321 18.85 -2.17 17.63
CA PHE A 321 17.90 -1.97 18.71
C PHE A 321 18.16 -2.93 19.89
N LEU A 322 18.37 -4.21 19.63
CA LEU A 322 18.64 -5.20 20.69
C LEU A 322 19.97 -4.94 21.41
N LEU A 323 20.96 -4.35 20.74
CA LEU A 323 22.21 -3.92 21.38
C LEU A 323 22.00 -2.64 22.22
N PHE A 324 21.11 -1.75 21.79
CA PHE A 324 20.77 -0.51 22.48
C PHE A 324 19.90 -0.74 23.71
N ALA A 325 18.89 -1.57 23.60
CA ALA A 325 17.88 -1.82 24.62
C ALA A 325 18.26 -3.02 25.51
N LYS A 326 19.03 -2.75 26.59
CA LYS A 326 19.56 -3.81 27.47
C LYS A 326 18.51 -4.52 28.35
N ASP A 327 17.36 -3.88 28.61
CA ASP A 327 16.35 -4.35 29.57
C ASP A 327 14.97 -4.58 28.93
N LEU A 328 14.94 -5.35 27.82
CA LEU A 328 13.69 -5.78 27.20
C LEU A 328 13.22 -7.11 27.80
N GLU A 329 12.03 -7.12 28.35
CA GLU A 329 11.38 -8.34 28.81
C GLU A 329 10.71 -9.06 27.66
N PRO A 330 11.15 -10.30 27.29
CA PRO A 330 10.45 -11.10 26.31
C PRO A 330 9.01 -11.38 26.76
N LEU A 331 8.07 -11.32 25.82
CA LEU A 331 6.69 -11.77 26.10
C LEU A 331 6.70 -13.29 26.28
N ASP A 332 6.09 -13.72 27.36
CA ASP A 332 5.79 -15.14 27.53
C ASP A 332 4.64 -15.51 26.58
N ARG A 333 4.93 -16.36 25.60
CA ARG A 333 3.96 -16.81 24.59
C ARG A 333 3.01 -17.89 25.14
N ASN A 334 3.40 -18.53 26.23
CA ASN A 334 2.63 -19.59 26.86
C ASN A 334 1.66 -19.01 27.89
N ARG A 335 0.43 -18.72 27.47
CA ARG A 335 -0.60 -18.23 28.42
C ARG A 335 -1.14 -19.31 29.36
N GLY A 336 -1.02 -20.57 29.00
CA GLY A 336 -1.55 -21.68 29.78
C GLY A 336 -0.43 -22.53 30.40
N PHE A 337 -0.59 -22.89 31.67
CA PHE A 337 0.28 -23.86 32.31
C PHE A 337 0.09 -25.25 31.68
N THR A 338 1.18 -25.94 31.40
CA THR A 338 1.17 -27.33 30.95
C THR A 338 0.66 -28.21 32.11
N GLU A 339 0.26 -29.46 31.79
CA GLU A 339 -0.23 -30.38 32.83
C GLU A 339 0.82 -30.63 33.90
N VAL A 340 2.09 -30.74 33.53
CA VAL A 340 3.20 -30.91 34.47
C VAL A 340 3.34 -29.69 35.40
N GLU A 341 3.24 -28.49 34.86
CA GLU A 341 3.28 -27.25 35.64
C GLU A 341 2.04 -27.12 36.55
N ARG A 342 0.85 -27.49 36.06
CA ARG A 342 -0.38 -27.52 36.86
C ARG A 342 -0.22 -28.41 38.09
N ILE A 343 0.29 -29.65 37.91
CA ILE A 343 0.56 -30.58 39.00
C ILE A 343 1.57 -29.95 40.00
N ALA A 344 2.64 -29.34 39.49
CA ALA A 344 3.65 -28.69 40.36
C ALA A 344 3.06 -27.54 41.17
N ILE A 345 2.27 -26.65 40.52
CA ILE A 345 1.58 -25.53 41.16
C ILE A 345 0.61 -26.04 42.23
N TYR A 346 -0.17 -27.09 41.96
CA TYR A 346 -1.13 -27.69 42.87
C TYR A 346 -0.44 -28.19 44.14
N ARG A 347 0.63 -28.96 43.97
CA ARG A 347 1.45 -29.49 45.09
C ARG A 347 2.16 -28.37 45.87
N LYS A 348 2.77 -27.39 45.20
CA LYS A 348 3.45 -26.26 45.78
C LYS A 348 2.52 -25.46 46.72
N ASN A 349 1.26 -25.35 46.38
CA ASN A 349 0.26 -24.60 47.12
C ASN A 349 -0.52 -25.47 48.12
N ASN A 350 -0.06 -26.69 48.39
CA ASN A 350 -0.68 -27.65 49.32
C ASN A 350 -2.17 -27.90 49.08
N GLU A 351 -2.59 -27.88 47.77
CA GLU A 351 -3.99 -28.10 47.38
C GLU A 351 -4.97 -27.04 47.90
N ILE A 352 -4.47 -25.84 48.31
CA ILE A 352 -5.25 -24.81 48.94
C ILE A 352 -5.40 -23.62 48.00
N CYS A 353 -6.64 -23.13 47.82
CA CYS A 353 -6.92 -21.86 47.14
C CYS A 353 -6.19 -20.71 47.85
N GLN A 354 -5.38 -19.96 47.09
CA GLN A 354 -4.53 -18.90 47.68
C GLN A 354 -5.32 -17.66 48.12
N GLU A 355 -6.56 -17.50 47.64
CA GLU A 355 -7.47 -16.44 48.06
C GLU A 355 -8.31 -16.83 49.29
N CYS A 356 -9.22 -17.81 49.14
CA CYS A 356 -10.16 -18.15 50.23
C CYS A 356 -9.60 -19.17 51.24
N LYS A 357 -8.40 -19.68 51.02
CA LYS A 357 -7.69 -20.65 51.89
C LYS A 357 -8.42 -21.99 52.11
N GLN A 358 -9.41 -22.30 51.27
CA GLN A 358 -10.10 -23.59 51.29
C GLN A 358 -9.35 -24.62 50.47
N LYS A 359 -9.44 -25.91 50.90
CA LYS A 359 -8.91 -27.01 50.09
C LYS A 359 -9.72 -27.15 48.79
N VAL A 360 -9.04 -27.42 47.69
CA VAL A 360 -9.63 -27.55 46.33
C VAL A 360 -9.15 -28.87 45.72
N GLU A 361 -10.09 -29.67 45.23
CA GLU A 361 -9.75 -30.92 44.53
C GLU A 361 -9.05 -30.63 43.19
N TYR A 362 -8.19 -31.59 42.76
CA TYR A 362 -7.36 -31.39 41.56
C TYR A 362 -8.19 -31.10 40.27
N ASN A 363 -9.38 -31.71 40.16
CA ASN A 363 -10.25 -31.49 38.99
C ASN A 363 -10.99 -30.16 39.02
N ASP A 364 -11.06 -29.49 40.16
CA ASP A 364 -11.82 -28.25 40.40
C ASP A 364 -10.96 -27.03 40.53
N PHE A 365 -9.60 -27.18 40.55
CA PHE A 365 -8.72 -26.06 40.67
C PHE A 365 -8.39 -25.39 39.35
N HIS A 366 -8.16 -24.09 39.41
CA HIS A 366 -7.63 -23.28 38.35
C HIS A 366 -6.20 -22.89 38.67
N ALA A 367 -5.25 -23.24 37.77
CA ALA A 367 -3.91 -22.70 37.82
C ALA A 367 -3.97 -21.28 37.23
N ASP A 368 -3.74 -20.29 38.08
CA ASP A 368 -3.82 -18.87 37.74
C ASP A 368 -2.47 -18.21 38.00
N HIS A 369 -2.19 -17.10 37.29
CA HIS A 369 -0.97 -16.34 37.45
C HIS A 369 -1.08 -15.39 38.66
N ILE A 370 -0.14 -15.42 39.56
CA ILE A 370 -0.05 -14.43 40.68
C ILE A 370 0.01 -13.02 40.10
N LYS A 371 1.02 -12.73 39.27
CA LYS A 371 1.04 -11.56 38.39
C LYS A 371 0.38 -11.92 37.09
N PRO A 372 -0.77 -11.31 36.71
CA PRO A 372 -1.51 -11.68 35.52
C PRO A 372 -0.66 -11.65 34.25
N HIS A 373 -0.86 -12.62 33.34
CA HIS A 373 -0.18 -12.68 32.05
C HIS A 373 -0.41 -11.40 31.21
N SER A 374 -1.61 -10.81 31.28
CA SER A 374 -1.95 -9.52 30.63
C SER A 374 -1.13 -8.33 31.16
N ARG A 375 -0.43 -8.50 32.31
CA ARG A 375 0.46 -7.52 32.93
C ARG A 375 1.92 -7.99 32.94
N SER A 376 2.33 -8.76 31.93
CA SER A 376 3.67 -9.31 31.77
C SER A 376 4.09 -10.29 32.90
N GLY A 377 3.13 -11.00 33.47
CA GLY A 377 3.42 -12.15 34.33
C GLY A 377 3.85 -13.34 33.50
N LYS A 378 4.96 -14.00 33.87
CA LYS A 378 5.48 -15.18 33.18
C LYS A 378 4.70 -16.43 33.57
N THR A 379 4.52 -17.36 32.63
CA THR A 379 3.91 -18.67 32.86
C THR A 379 4.98 -19.61 33.41
N THR A 380 5.26 -19.47 34.70
CA THR A 380 6.21 -20.31 35.44
C THR A 380 5.56 -20.82 36.71
N ILE A 381 6.09 -21.92 37.27
CA ILE A 381 5.58 -22.53 38.52
C ILE A 381 5.65 -21.52 39.67
N GLU A 382 6.67 -20.62 39.70
CA GLU A 382 6.85 -19.60 40.70
C GLU A 382 5.71 -18.57 40.66
N ASN A 383 5.28 -18.19 39.50
CA ASN A 383 4.19 -17.24 39.27
C ASN A 383 2.81 -17.92 39.19
N GLY A 384 2.75 -19.25 39.37
CA GLY A 384 1.51 -20.02 39.41
C GLY A 384 0.93 -20.14 40.83
N GLN A 385 -0.38 -20.03 40.95
CA GLN A 385 -1.15 -20.22 42.17
C GLN A 385 -2.39 -21.07 41.97
N VAL A 386 -2.89 -21.71 43.03
CA VAL A 386 -4.13 -22.46 43.04
C VAL A 386 -5.29 -21.53 43.37
N LEU A 387 -6.32 -21.48 42.58
CA LEU A 387 -7.58 -20.82 42.85
C LEU A 387 -8.76 -21.80 42.66
N CYS A 388 -9.80 -21.69 43.48
CA CYS A 388 -11.08 -22.30 43.21
C CYS A 388 -11.82 -21.49 42.09
N SER A 389 -12.81 -22.07 41.44
CA SER A 389 -13.59 -21.44 40.39
C SER A 389 -14.13 -20.07 40.77
N LYS A 390 -14.68 -19.93 41.98
CA LYS A 390 -15.23 -18.67 42.48
C LYS A 390 -14.16 -17.58 42.60
N CYS A 391 -13.02 -17.87 43.19
CA CYS A 391 -11.93 -16.92 43.39
C CYS A 391 -11.25 -16.56 42.07
N ASN A 392 -11.10 -17.53 41.15
CA ASN A 392 -10.55 -17.29 39.84
C ASN A 392 -11.40 -16.30 39.02
N LEU A 393 -12.73 -16.46 39.02
CA LEU A 393 -13.66 -15.54 38.38
C LEU A 393 -13.63 -14.14 38.98
N GLN A 394 -13.51 -14.04 40.32
CA GLN A 394 -13.47 -12.77 41.02
C GLN A 394 -12.16 -12.00 40.81
N LYS A 395 -11.06 -12.72 40.74
CA LYS A 395 -9.73 -12.11 40.52
C LYS A 395 -9.63 -11.52 39.10
N GLY A 396 -10.04 -12.26 38.06
CA GLY A 396 -9.91 -11.82 36.66
C GLY A 396 -8.48 -11.36 36.37
N THR A 397 -8.29 -10.08 35.99
CA THR A 397 -6.97 -9.46 35.68
C THR A 397 -6.42 -8.58 36.80
N LYS A 398 -6.97 -8.67 38.03
CA LYS A 398 -6.46 -7.94 39.22
C LYS A 398 -5.19 -8.63 39.72
N ILE A 399 -4.33 -7.81 40.35
CA ILE A 399 -3.15 -8.31 41.09
C ILE A 399 -3.59 -8.66 42.50
#